data_fe4a312313070d8763a26d05ff07952b
#
_entry.id   fe4a312313070d8763a26d05ff07952b
#
_cell.length_a   1.000
_cell.length_b   1.000
_cell.length_c   1.000
_cell.angle_alpha   90.00
_cell.angle_beta   90.00
_cell.angle_gamma   90.00
#
_symmetry.space_group_name_H-M   'P 1'
#
loop_
_entity.id
_entity.type
_entity.pdbx_description
1 polymer ?
#
loop_
_entity_poly.entity_id
_entity_poly.type
_entity_poly.pdbx_seq_one_letter_code
_entity_poly.pdbx_strand_id
1 'polypeptide(L)'
;MRDAYLGLIAGATVATPNLSEASLLVGRQIDDEAAMEEAARELQAVGAGLVIVKGGRPRLDDEAVDVAFDGRAVSFLRAPWLETRNVHGTGCSFAAAIAAHLARGATSLEAAVAAKSYVHRAIALAADWRLGAGHGPIDQIGAAPTELRRRLPSGR
;
A
#
# COMPACT_ATOMS: atom_id res chain seq x y z
N MET A 1 -15.47 -6.37 -16.28
CA MET A 1 -14.51 -6.46 -15.13
C MET A 1 -14.17 -5.06 -14.61
N ARG A 2 -13.67 -4.14 -15.46
CA ARG A 2 -13.34 -2.76 -15.09
C ARG A 2 -14.49 -2.05 -14.36
N ASP A 3 -15.69 -2.07 -14.91
CA ASP A 3 -16.87 -1.39 -14.33
C ASP A 3 -17.25 -1.93 -12.95
N ALA A 4 -17.09 -3.24 -12.72
CA ALA A 4 -17.31 -3.83 -11.40
C ALA A 4 -16.30 -3.32 -10.36
N TYR A 5 -15.02 -3.16 -10.74
CA TYR A 5 -14.01 -2.55 -9.87
C TYR A 5 -14.29 -1.08 -9.59
N LEU A 6 -14.69 -0.31 -10.60
CA LEU A 6 -15.07 1.09 -10.41
C LEU A 6 -16.29 1.22 -9.47
N GLY A 7 -17.26 0.29 -9.58
CA GLY A 7 -18.38 0.22 -8.65
C GLY A 7 -17.97 -0.04 -7.18
N LEU A 8 -16.93 -0.85 -6.96
CA LEU A 8 -16.36 -1.06 -5.60
C LEU A 8 -15.63 0.18 -5.10
N ILE A 9 -14.87 0.84 -5.98
CA ILE A 9 -14.15 2.08 -5.64
C ILE A 9 -15.12 3.18 -5.22
N ALA A 10 -16.26 3.33 -5.91
CA ALA A 10 -17.27 4.35 -5.62
C ALA A 10 -17.79 4.32 -4.18
N GLY A 11 -17.80 3.14 -3.53
CA GLY A 11 -18.23 2.98 -2.13
C GLY A 11 -17.09 2.83 -1.13
N ALA A 12 -15.83 2.89 -1.56
CA ALA A 12 -14.69 2.62 -0.69
C ALA A 12 -14.32 3.84 0.17
N THR A 13 -14.09 3.62 1.46
CA THR A 13 -13.44 4.63 2.31
C THR A 13 -12.02 4.90 1.85
N VAL A 14 -11.27 3.82 1.51
CA VAL A 14 -9.93 3.91 0.93
C VAL A 14 -9.78 2.85 -0.17
N ALA A 15 -9.32 3.25 -1.34
CA ALA A 15 -8.96 2.36 -2.44
C ALA A 15 -7.42 2.37 -2.63
N THR A 16 -6.81 1.19 -2.82
CA THR A 16 -5.35 1.05 -2.87
C THR A 16 -4.85 0.29 -4.10
N PRO A 17 -5.16 0.75 -5.32
CA PRO A 17 -4.69 0.08 -6.53
C PRO A 17 -3.16 0.16 -6.66
N ASN A 18 -2.53 -0.90 -7.18
CA ASN A 18 -1.15 -0.83 -7.65
C ASN A 18 -1.10 -0.20 -9.05
N LEU A 19 0.12 0.06 -9.59
CA LEU A 19 0.29 0.70 -10.92
C LEU A 19 -0.45 -0.07 -12.03
N SER A 20 -0.37 -1.39 -12.05
CA SER A 20 -1.03 -2.20 -13.09
C SER A 20 -2.57 -2.12 -12.96
N GLU A 21 -3.08 -2.21 -11.74
CA GLU A 21 -4.50 -2.07 -11.45
C GLU A 21 -5.01 -0.67 -11.80
N ALA A 22 -4.29 0.38 -11.37
CA ALA A 22 -4.63 1.75 -11.66
C ALA A 22 -4.62 2.02 -13.19
N SER A 23 -3.56 1.57 -13.91
CA SER A 23 -3.45 1.69 -15.36
C SER A 23 -4.64 1.04 -16.09
N LEU A 24 -5.07 -0.15 -15.65
CA LEU A 24 -6.24 -0.83 -16.18
C LEU A 24 -7.52 -0.01 -15.94
N LEU A 25 -7.66 0.56 -14.75
CA LEU A 25 -8.85 1.31 -14.35
C LEU A 25 -8.98 2.65 -15.07
N VAL A 26 -7.86 3.39 -15.25
CA VAL A 26 -7.88 4.66 -15.98
C VAL A 26 -7.73 4.49 -17.50
N GLY A 27 -7.34 3.31 -17.97
CA GLY A 27 -7.22 2.98 -19.40
C GLY A 27 -5.97 3.55 -20.07
N ARG A 28 -4.93 3.89 -19.30
CA ARG A 28 -3.62 4.37 -19.79
C ARG A 28 -2.48 3.88 -18.91
N GLN A 29 -1.27 3.91 -19.45
CA GLN A 29 -0.07 3.59 -18.70
C GLN A 29 0.27 4.69 -17.68
N ILE A 30 0.79 4.28 -16.53
CA ILE A 30 1.20 5.17 -15.44
C ILE A 30 2.70 4.95 -15.24
N ASP A 31 3.50 5.94 -15.64
CA ASP A 31 4.94 5.81 -15.75
C ASP A 31 5.75 6.65 -14.78
N ASP A 32 5.14 7.67 -14.17
CA ASP A 32 5.77 8.59 -13.24
C ASP A 32 4.80 9.05 -12.13
N GLU A 33 5.33 9.84 -11.20
CA GLU A 33 4.54 10.36 -10.07
C GLU A 33 3.41 11.30 -10.52
N ALA A 34 3.60 12.05 -11.60
CA ALA A 34 2.55 12.93 -12.13
C ALA A 34 1.38 12.12 -12.70
N ALA A 35 1.68 11.06 -13.47
CA ALA A 35 0.65 10.14 -13.96
C ALA A 35 -0.04 9.37 -12.81
N MET A 36 0.68 9.04 -11.72
CA MET A 36 0.07 8.47 -10.52
C MET A 36 -0.89 9.45 -9.84
N GLU A 37 -0.53 10.71 -9.74
CA GLU A 37 -1.40 11.76 -9.21
C GLU A 37 -2.66 11.92 -10.04
N GLU A 38 -2.54 12.01 -11.36
CA GLU A 38 -3.69 12.09 -12.26
C GLU A 38 -4.61 10.89 -12.10
N ALA A 39 -4.06 9.68 -12.07
CA ALA A 39 -4.82 8.45 -11.86
C ALA A 39 -5.53 8.44 -10.48
N ALA A 40 -4.86 8.90 -9.42
CA ALA A 40 -5.47 9.00 -8.10
C ALA A 40 -6.66 9.98 -8.10
N ARG A 41 -6.55 11.12 -8.79
CA ARG A 41 -7.64 12.10 -8.94
C ARG A 41 -8.82 11.53 -9.73
N GLU A 42 -8.57 10.86 -10.86
CA GLU A 42 -9.62 10.24 -11.67
C GLU A 42 -10.37 9.15 -10.91
N LEU A 43 -9.65 8.28 -10.22
CA LEU A 43 -10.26 7.22 -9.44
C LEU A 43 -11.00 7.72 -8.20
N GLN A 44 -10.52 8.81 -7.59
CA GLN A 44 -11.21 9.44 -6.47
C GLN A 44 -12.54 10.10 -6.93
N ALA A 45 -12.57 10.70 -8.12
CA ALA A 45 -13.79 11.26 -8.70
C ALA A 45 -14.90 10.21 -8.94
N VAL A 46 -14.55 8.91 -8.96
CA VAL A 46 -15.54 7.81 -8.99
C VAL A 46 -16.32 7.71 -7.68
N GLY A 47 -15.75 8.20 -6.54
CA GLY A 47 -16.48 8.31 -5.27
C GLY A 47 -15.76 7.76 -4.04
N ALA A 48 -14.52 7.28 -4.15
CA ALA A 48 -13.74 6.84 -2.99
C ALA A 48 -13.42 8.02 -2.05
N GLY A 49 -13.35 7.77 -0.74
CA GLY A 49 -12.93 8.79 0.23
C GLY A 49 -11.45 9.15 0.12
N LEU A 50 -10.58 8.17 -0.12
CA LEU A 50 -9.15 8.32 -0.39
C LEU A 50 -8.74 7.30 -1.44
N VAL A 51 -7.97 7.70 -2.44
CA VAL A 51 -7.31 6.78 -3.38
C VAL A 51 -5.82 6.82 -3.17
N ILE A 52 -5.18 5.66 -3.09
CA ILE A 52 -3.72 5.51 -2.98
C ILE A 52 -3.23 4.67 -4.15
N VAL A 53 -2.60 5.30 -5.13
CA VAL A 53 -1.90 4.59 -6.20
C VAL A 53 -0.53 4.17 -5.68
N LYS A 54 -0.31 2.85 -5.58
CA LYS A 54 0.95 2.28 -5.05
C LYS A 54 1.98 2.21 -6.16
N GLY A 55 3.09 2.94 -6.02
CA GLY A 55 4.10 3.06 -7.06
C GLY A 55 4.99 1.83 -7.24
N GLY A 56 5.23 1.07 -6.18
CA GLY A 56 6.10 -0.09 -6.26
C GLY A 56 7.55 0.29 -6.51
N ARG A 57 8.16 -0.24 -7.58
CA ARG A 57 9.60 -0.12 -7.86
C ARG A 57 10.00 1.29 -8.25
N PRO A 58 11.05 1.89 -7.64
CA PRO A 58 11.55 3.19 -8.05
C PRO A 58 12.17 3.14 -9.44
N ARG A 59 12.03 4.22 -10.21
CA ARG A 59 12.66 4.36 -11.53
C ARG A 59 13.95 5.16 -11.49
N LEU A 60 14.10 6.12 -10.57
CA LEU A 60 15.22 7.07 -10.55
C LEU A 60 15.78 7.36 -9.15
N ASP A 61 14.96 7.33 -8.12
CA ASP A 61 15.39 7.63 -6.75
C ASP A 61 15.19 6.37 -5.91
N ASP A 62 16.12 6.02 -5.05
CA ASP A 62 16.06 4.82 -4.19
C ASP A 62 14.90 4.88 -3.16
N GLU A 63 13.73 5.32 -3.60
CA GLU A 63 12.51 5.45 -2.82
C GLU A 63 11.34 4.66 -3.41
N ALA A 64 10.55 4.06 -2.54
CA ALA A 64 9.23 3.52 -2.85
C ALA A 64 8.16 4.57 -2.57
N VAL A 65 7.54 5.11 -3.62
CA VAL A 65 6.57 6.19 -3.53
C VAL A 65 5.17 5.68 -3.82
N ASP A 66 4.21 6.01 -2.95
CA ASP A 66 2.79 5.87 -3.23
C ASP A 66 2.15 7.26 -3.24
N VAL A 67 1.19 7.49 -4.13
CA VAL A 67 0.50 8.79 -4.27
C VAL A 67 -0.92 8.65 -3.77
N ALA A 68 -1.29 9.45 -2.80
CA ALA A 68 -2.61 9.48 -2.18
C ALA A 68 -3.35 10.79 -2.52
N PHE A 69 -4.66 10.70 -2.83
CA PHE A 69 -5.53 11.86 -3.07
C PHE A 69 -6.88 11.68 -2.35
N ASP A 70 -7.27 12.64 -1.54
CA ASP A 70 -8.47 12.64 -0.71
C ASP A 70 -9.64 13.51 -1.28
N GLY A 71 -9.51 13.96 -2.52
CA GLY A 71 -10.43 14.89 -3.16
C GLY A 71 -10.08 16.37 -2.94
N ARG A 72 -9.08 16.68 -2.11
CA ARG A 72 -8.63 18.04 -1.80
C ARG A 72 -7.12 18.21 -1.98
N ALA A 73 -6.34 17.33 -1.37
CA ALA A 73 -4.89 17.41 -1.34
C ALA A 73 -4.24 16.09 -1.82
N VAL A 74 -3.10 16.24 -2.47
CA VAL A 74 -2.21 15.13 -2.81
C VAL A 74 -1.20 14.96 -1.69
N SER A 75 -0.92 13.71 -1.34
CA SER A 75 0.11 13.31 -0.38
C SER A 75 0.99 12.23 -0.97
N PHE A 76 2.31 12.39 -0.85
CA PHE A 76 3.30 11.40 -1.28
C PHE A 76 3.76 10.60 -0.08
N LEU A 77 3.51 9.30 -0.08
CA LEU A 77 3.95 8.37 0.96
C LEU A 77 5.27 7.75 0.52
N ARG A 78 6.37 8.29 1.02
CA ARG A 78 7.73 7.88 0.65
C ARG A 78 8.35 6.97 1.70
N ALA A 79 9.14 6.00 1.26
CA ALA A 79 9.99 5.17 2.10
C ALA A 79 11.24 4.76 1.30
N PRO A 80 12.40 4.54 1.93
CA PRO A 80 13.58 4.01 1.25
C PRO A 80 13.25 2.71 0.50
N TRP A 81 13.81 2.56 -0.71
CA TRP A 81 13.70 1.29 -1.43
C TRP A 81 14.50 0.21 -0.73
N LEU A 82 13.95 -0.99 -0.66
CA LEU A 82 14.62 -2.16 -0.12
C LEU A 82 14.79 -3.18 -1.23
N GLU A 83 16.04 -3.45 -1.62
CA GLU A 83 16.33 -4.46 -2.64
C GLU A 83 16.18 -5.85 -2.05
N THR A 84 15.02 -6.45 -2.25
CA THR A 84 14.73 -7.81 -1.80
C THR A 84 13.70 -8.47 -2.70
N ARG A 85 13.73 -9.81 -2.75
CA ARG A 85 12.71 -10.64 -3.39
C ARG A 85 11.51 -10.95 -2.46
N ASN A 86 11.62 -10.63 -1.17
CA ASN A 86 10.63 -10.96 -0.15
C ASN A 86 9.59 -9.83 -0.04
N VAL A 87 8.68 -9.81 -1.01
CA VAL A 87 7.63 -8.77 -1.14
C VAL A 87 6.22 -9.35 -1.19
N HIS A 88 6.09 -10.69 -1.09
CA HIS A 88 4.78 -11.32 -1.12
C HIS A 88 3.97 -10.94 0.12
N GLY A 89 2.72 -10.51 -0.11
CA GLY A 89 1.81 -10.07 0.95
C GLY A 89 1.83 -8.56 1.25
N THR A 90 2.71 -7.77 0.63
CA THR A 90 2.79 -6.30 0.86
C THR A 90 1.45 -5.61 0.64
N GLY A 91 0.79 -5.86 -0.49
CA GLY A 91 -0.49 -5.22 -0.84
C GLY A 91 -1.60 -5.57 0.15
N CYS A 92 -1.75 -6.86 0.48
CA CYS A 92 -2.75 -7.33 1.45
C CYS A 92 -2.48 -6.77 2.84
N SER A 93 -1.22 -6.76 3.27
CA SER A 93 -0.82 -6.22 4.58
C SER A 93 -1.03 -4.71 4.67
N PHE A 94 -0.79 -3.97 3.58
CA PHE A 94 -1.05 -2.54 3.50
C PHE A 94 -2.55 -2.25 3.68
N ALA A 95 -3.41 -2.90 2.91
CA ALA A 95 -4.86 -2.72 3.00
C ALA A 95 -5.41 -3.13 4.37
N ALA A 96 -4.94 -4.26 4.93
CA ALA A 96 -5.35 -4.72 6.26
C ALA A 96 -4.90 -3.76 7.36
N ALA A 97 -3.69 -3.20 7.29
CA ALA A 97 -3.21 -2.22 8.24
C ALA A 97 -4.01 -0.92 8.19
N ILE A 98 -4.36 -0.42 6.99
CA ILE A 98 -5.26 0.73 6.84
C ILE A 98 -6.59 0.45 7.53
N ALA A 99 -7.23 -0.68 7.23
CA ALA A 99 -8.51 -1.05 7.83
C ALA A 99 -8.44 -1.12 9.37
N ALA A 100 -7.35 -1.67 9.90
CA ALA A 100 -7.13 -1.75 11.34
C ALA A 100 -6.97 -0.38 12.01
N HIS A 101 -6.26 0.55 11.36
CA HIS A 101 -6.10 1.92 11.87
C HIS A 101 -7.40 2.72 11.77
N LEU A 102 -8.16 2.59 10.69
CA LEU A 102 -9.49 3.18 10.55
C LEU A 102 -10.44 2.69 11.64
N ALA A 103 -10.46 1.39 11.92
CA ALA A 103 -11.28 0.80 12.99
C ALA A 103 -10.92 1.33 14.38
N ARG A 104 -9.72 1.88 14.57
CA ARG A 104 -9.23 2.52 15.80
C ARG A 104 -9.46 4.03 15.82
N GLY A 105 -10.13 4.59 14.82
CA GLY A 105 -10.50 6.01 14.74
C GLY A 105 -9.47 6.92 14.06
N ALA A 106 -8.45 6.37 13.41
CA ALA A 106 -7.54 7.17 12.60
C ALA A 106 -8.24 7.73 11.35
N THR A 107 -7.82 8.89 10.88
CA THR A 107 -8.22 9.41 9.57
C THR A 107 -7.64 8.52 8.45
N SER A 108 -8.21 8.60 7.25
CA SER A 108 -7.76 7.79 6.10
C SER A 108 -6.28 8.02 5.77
N LEU A 109 -5.81 9.27 5.85
CA LEU A 109 -4.41 9.60 5.57
C LEU A 109 -3.47 9.12 6.68
N GLU A 110 -3.83 9.30 7.96
CA GLU A 110 -3.05 8.77 9.09
C GLU A 110 -2.94 7.24 9.02
N ALA A 111 -4.05 6.56 8.69
CA ALA A 111 -4.07 5.11 8.49
C ALA A 111 -3.13 4.68 7.36
N ALA A 112 -3.10 5.42 6.24
CA ALA A 112 -2.22 5.17 5.11
C ALA A 112 -0.73 5.34 5.47
N VAL A 113 -0.38 6.42 6.17
CA VAL A 113 0.99 6.67 6.65
C VAL A 113 1.46 5.57 7.61
N ALA A 114 0.61 5.18 8.56
CA ALA A 114 0.92 4.11 9.50
C ALA A 114 1.09 2.75 8.79
N ALA A 115 0.24 2.46 7.81
CA ALA A 115 0.32 1.25 6.99
C ALA A 115 1.60 1.22 6.14
N LYS A 116 2.01 2.36 5.54
CA LYS A 116 3.28 2.47 4.80
C LYS A 116 4.47 2.12 5.68
N SER A 117 4.54 2.71 6.86
CA SER A 117 5.60 2.46 7.83
C SER A 117 5.62 1.01 8.31
N TYR A 118 4.46 0.41 8.56
CA TYR A 118 4.33 -0.99 8.94
C TYR A 118 4.85 -1.93 7.85
N VAL A 119 4.38 -1.75 6.60
CA VAL A 119 4.79 -2.60 5.47
C VAL A 119 6.27 -2.45 5.16
N HIS A 120 6.81 -1.23 5.17
CA HIS A 120 8.24 -1.00 4.97
C HIS A 120 9.07 -1.76 6.02
N ARG A 121 8.70 -1.69 7.29
CA ARG A 121 9.36 -2.44 8.36
C ARG A 121 9.23 -3.96 8.17
N ALA A 122 8.06 -4.46 7.73
CA ALA A 122 7.85 -5.88 7.47
C ALA A 122 8.72 -6.41 6.32
N ILE A 123 8.95 -5.60 5.28
CA ILE A 123 9.87 -5.91 4.20
C ILE A 123 11.31 -5.93 4.72
N ALA A 124 11.72 -4.91 5.48
CA ALA A 124 13.07 -4.80 6.02
C ALA A 124 13.45 -6.00 6.91
N LEU A 125 12.54 -6.44 7.79
CA LEU A 125 12.77 -7.58 8.68
C LEU A 125 12.87 -8.92 7.94
N ALA A 126 12.24 -9.05 6.79
CA ALA A 126 12.28 -10.24 5.96
C ALA A 126 13.32 -10.17 4.83
N ALA A 127 14.06 -9.07 4.69
CA ALA A 127 14.88 -8.79 3.50
C ALA A 127 15.84 -9.94 3.16
N ASP A 128 16.48 -10.54 4.16
CA ASP A 128 17.47 -11.60 4.00
C ASP A 128 16.89 -13.02 4.09
N TRP A 129 15.58 -13.16 4.24
CA TRP A 129 14.96 -14.49 4.35
C TRP A 129 15.11 -15.28 3.05
N ARG A 130 15.35 -16.58 3.22
CA ARG A 130 15.46 -17.56 2.11
C ARG A 130 14.43 -18.67 2.33
N LEU A 131 13.19 -18.43 1.92
CA LEU A 131 12.07 -19.36 2.05
C LEU A 131 11.64 -19.82 0.65
N GLY A 132 11.98 -21.03 0.30
CA GLY A 132 11.66 -21.61 -1.00
C GLY A 132 12.37 -20.94 -2.18
N ALA A 133 11.88 -21.20 -3.41
CA ALA A 133 12.50 -20.76 -4.66
C ALA A 133 11.84 -19.50 -5.26
N GLY A 134 10.63 -19.13 -4.84
CA GLY A 134 9.85 -17.98 -5.36
C GLY A 134 10.11 -16.66 -4.63
N HIS A 135 9.21 -15.70 -4.83
CA HIS A 135 9.16 -14.48 -4.03
C HIS A 135 8.76 -14.83 -2.60
N GLY A 136 9.63 -14.48 -1.63
CA GLY A 136 9.38 -14.74 -0.23
C GLY A 136 8.36 -13.76 0.38
N PRO A 137 7.80 -14.12 1.55
CA PRO A 137 6.86 -13.27 2.28
C PRO A 137 7.58 -12.14 3.03
N ILE A 138 6.82 -11.11 3.37
CA ILE A 138 7.24 -10.10 4.35
C ILE A 138 7.02 -10.63 5.78
N ASP A 139 7.72 -10.05 6.78
CA ASP A 139 7.55 -10.40 8.21
C ASP A 139 6.44 -9.55 8.86
N GLN A 140 5.20 -9.97 8.70
CA GLN A 140 4.05 -9.29 9.30
C GLN A 140 4.07 -9.34 10.84
N ILE A 141 4.57 -10.42 11.43
CA ILE A 141 4.58 -10.63 12.88
C ILE A 141 5.69 -9.82 13.54
N GLY A 142 6.91 -9.87 13.00
CA GLY A 142 8.04 -9.10 13.47
C GLY A 142 7.84 -7.59 13.35
N ALA A 143 7.07 -7.15 12.36
CA ALA A 143 6.72 -5.74 12.18
C ALA A 143 5.59 -5.26 13.10
N ALA A 144 4.83 -6.17 13.73
CA ALA A 144 3.75 -5.79 14.65
C ALA A 144 4.29 -4.99 15.86
N PRO A 145 3.48 -4.11 16.47
CA PRO A 145 3.84 -3.41 17.70
C PRO A 145 4.25 -4.39 18.81
N THR A 146 5.24 -4.02 19.62
CA THR A 146 5.83 -4.87 20.66
C THR A 146 4.78 -5.42 21.64
N GLU A 147 3.77 -4.62 21.96
CA GLU A 147 2.66 -5.02 22.85
C GLU A 147 1.85 -6.18 22.27
N LEU A 148 1.62 -6.18 20.94
CA LEU A 148 0.93 -7.25 20.25
C LEU A 148 1.77 -8.53 20.19
N ARG A 149 3.08 -8.39 19.95
CA ARG A 149 4.03 -9.51 19.90
C ARG A 149 4.11 -10.28 21.21
N ARG A 150 4.00 -9.58 22.35
CA ARG A 150 3.99 -10.21 23.70
C ARG A 150 2.74 -11.05 23.98
N ARG A 151 1.66 -10.86 23.24
CA ARG A 151 0.40 -11.61 23.39
C ARG A 151 0.32 -12.85 22.51
N LEU A 152 1.25 -12.98 21.54
CA LEU A 152 1.32 -14.18 20.71
C LEU A 152 1.98 -15.30 21.52
N PRO A 153 1.42 -16.52 21.50
CA PRO A 153 2.07 -17.66 22.14
C PRO A 153 3.46 -17.84 21.52
N SER A 154 4.48 -17.93 22.35
CA SER A 154 5.83 -18.30 21.90
C SER A 154 5.72 -19.69 21.26
N GLY A 155 5.74 -19.72 19.93
CA GLY A 155 5.79 -20.98 19.17
C GLY A 155 7.00 -21.80 19.63
N ARG A 156 6.76 -23.03 20.06
CA ARG A 156 7.77 -24.06 20.23
C ARG A 156 8.00 -24.75 18.90
#